data_431101520d13dcf47b9d061ba0b7c7e7
#
_entry.id   431101520d13dcf47b9d061ba0b7c7e7
#
_cell.length_a   1.000
_cell.length_b   1.000
_cell.length_c   1.000
_cell.angle_alpha   90.00
_cell.angle_beta   90.00
_cell.angle_gamma   90.00
#
_symmetry.space_group_name_H-M   'P 1'
#
loop_
_entity.id
_entity.type
_entity.pdbx_description
1 polymer ?
#
loop_
_entity_poly.entity_id
_entity_poly.type
_entity_poly.pdbx_seq_one_letter_code
_entity_poly.pdbx_strand_id
1 'polypeptide(L)'
;MDLKLRPKEECKFDEISLGEIMLRLDPGEGRIKTSRTFRAWEGGGEYNVARGLRRCFGMRTGVVTAFAENEVGYLLEDLILQGGVDTSLIRWVPFDGIGRSVRNGLNFVERGYGIRGAVSTSDRGNTAISQLKPGDVDWDYIFGTLGVRWLHTGGIYAALSENSAAVVLEAVKAAKKYGTVVSYDLNYRASLWKG
;
A
#
# COMPACT_ATOMS: atom_id res chain seq x y z
N MET A 1 8.96 -27.92 2.45
CA MET A 1 8.66 -27.19 3.72
C MET A 1 7.18 -26.83 3.64
N ASP A 2 6.35 -27.47 4.45
CA ASP A 2 4.92 -27.19 4.43
C ASP A 2 4.64 -25.88 5.19
N LEU A 3 3.99 -24.93 4.54
CA LEU A 3 3.56 -23.69 5.17
C LEU A 3 2.39 -24.00 6.11
N LYS A 4 2.56 -23.71 7.40
CA LYS A 4 1.47 -23.80 8.38
C LYS A 4 0.69 -22.49 8.35
N LEU A 5 -0.51 -22.51 7.79
CA LEU A 5 -1.44 -21.39 7.85
C LEU A 5 -2.32 -21.48 9.10
N ARG A 6 -2.58 -20.35 9.73
CA ARG A 6 -3.59 -20.27 10.79
C ARG A 6 -4.96 -20.68 10.26
N PRO A 7 -5.81 -21.31 11.11
CA PRO A 7 -7.19 -21.67 10.72
C PRO A 7 -7.96 -20.43 10.25
N LYS A 8 -8.80 -20.60 9.24
CA LYS A 8 -9.60 -19.51 8.67
C LYS A 8 -10.60 -18.94 9.66
N GLU A 9 -11.09 -19.79 10.53
CA GLU A 9 -12.11 -19.51 11.56
C GLU A 9 -11.56 -18.62 12.69
N GLU A 10 -10.25 -18.66 12.91
CA GLU A 10 -9.56 -17.89 13.95
C GLU A 10 -9.05 -16.52 13.45
N CYS A 11 -9.31 -16.19 12.19
CA CYS A 11 -8.76 -14.99 11.58
C CYS A 11 -9.82 -14.15 10.89
N LYS A 12 -9.81 -12.83 11.13
CA LYS A 12 -10.62 -11.87 10.38
C LYS A 12 -10.14 -11.79 8.93
N PHE A 13 -8.82 -11.83 8.71
CA PHE A 13 -8.21 -11.64 7.39
C PHE A 13 -7.50 -12.89 6.89
N ASP A 14 -7.71 -13.23 5.63
CA ASP A 14 -6.89 -14.22 4.92
C ASP A 14 -5.54 -13.61 4.54
N GLU A 15 -5.52 -12.31 4.21
CA GLU A 15 -4.30 -11.54 3.91
C GLU A 15 -4.47 -10.08 4.29
N ILE A 16 -3.38 -9.46 4.75
CA ILE A 16 -3.23 -8.00 4.81
C ILE A 16 -1.96 -7.57 4.08
N SER A 17 -2.05 -6.47 3.35
CA SER A 17 -0.90 -5.83 2.71
C SER A 17 -0.47 -4.58 3.48
N LEU A 18 0.83 -4.49 3.80
CA LEU A 18 1.46 -3.30 4.38
C LEU A 18 2.23 -2.57 3.29
N GLY A 19 1.81 -1.35 2.93
CA GLY A 19 2.52 -0.60 1.90
C GLY A 19 1.87 0.72 1.50
N GLU A 20 2.49 1.39 0.52
CA GLU A 20 2.00 2.64 -0.02
C GLU A 20 0.93 2.42 -1.09
N ILE A 21 -0.14 3.19 -0.98
CA ILE A 21 -1.18 3.29 -2.01
C ILE A 21 -1.20 4.72 -2.52
N MET A 22 -1.04 4.89 -3.83
CA MET A 22 -1.01 6.20 -4.48
C MET A 22 -2.22 6.40 -5.38
N LEU A 23 -2.63 7.65 -5.54
CA LEU A 23 -3.55 8.02 -6.60
C LEU A 23 -2.80 7.98 -7.93
N ARG A 24 -3.19 7.03 -8.78
CA ARG A 24 -2.63 6.84 -10.10
C ARG A 24 -3.45 7.61 -11.13
N LEU A 25 -2.79 8.47 -11.89
CA LEU A 25 -3.37 9.32 -12.90
C LEU A 25 -2.91 8.85 -14.31
N ASP A 26 -3.86 8.35 -15.10
CA ASP A 26 -3.64 7.75 -16.40
C ASP A 26 -4.24 8.67 -17.50
N PRO A 27 -3.42 9.23 -18.42
CA PRO A 27 -3.90 10.08 -19.51
C PRO A 27 -4.56 9.29 -20.66
N GLY A 28 -4.75 7.98 -20.53
CA GLY A 28 -5.23 7.10 -21.58
C GLY A 28 -4.19 6.91 -22.69
N GLU A 29 -4.56 7.18 -23.94
CA GLU A 29 -3.64 7.08 -25.09
C GLU A 29 -2.75 8.31 -25.26
N GLY A 30 -3.07 9.40 -24.54
CA GLY A 30 -2.34 10.65 -24.57
C GLY A 30 -0.99 10.58 -23.83
N ARG A 31 -0.35 11.74 -23.73
CA ARG A 31 0.88 11.93 -22.96
C ARG A 31 0.61 12.77 -21.73
N ILE A 32 1.29 12.48 -20.62
CA ILE A 32 1.19 13.24 -19.37
C ILE A 32 1.32 14.75 -19.65
N LYS A 33 2.36 15.16 -20.38
CA LYS A 33 2.68 16.58 -20.64
C LYS A 33 1.65 17.35 -21.47
N THR A 34 0.78 16.66 -22.19
CA THR A 34 -0.21 17.30 -23.08
C THR A 34 -1.65 16.99 -22.68
N SER A 35 -1.88 16.07 -21.75
CA SER A 35 -3.23 15.72 -21.32
C SER A 35 -3.86 16.83 -20.48
N ARG A 36 -5.17 16.98 -20.61
CA ARG A 36 -6.02 17.86 -19.78
C ARG A 36 -7.01 17.06 -18.96
N THR A 37 -7.07 15.73 -19.19
CA THR A 37 -7.93 14.78 -18.48
C THR A 37 -7.14 13.55 -18.10
N PHE A 38 -7.41 13.00 -16.93
CA PHE A 38 -6.80 11.78 -16.43
C PHE A 38 -7.87 10.89 -15.82
N ARG A 39 -7.75 9.59 -16.02
CA ARG A 39 -8.50 8.60 -15.24
C ARG A 39 -7.77 8.37 -13.94
N ALA A 40 -8.50 8.45 -12.84
CA ALA A 40 -7.99 8.20 -11.51
C ALA A 40 -8.17 6.71 -11.14
N TRP A 41 -7.10 6.11 -10.61
CA TRP A 41 -7.07 4.75 -10.10
C TRP A 41 -6.28 4.72 -8.80
N GLU A 42 -6.53 3.76 -7.97
CA GLU A 42 -5.66 3.43 -6.87
C GLU A 42 -4.55 2.47 -7.33
N GLY A 43 -3.40 2.48 -6.66
CA GLY A 43 -2.32 1.55 -6.97
C GLY A 43 -1.17 1.60 -5.99
N GLY A 44 -0.63 0.43 -5.73
CA GLY A 44 0.55 0.19 -4.90
C GLY A 44 0.94 -1.26 -5.06
N GLY A 45 2.24 -1.58 -5.00
CA GLY A 45 2.72 -2.95 -5.21
C GLY A 45 2.01 -3.93 -4.28
N GLU A 46 2.03 -3.61 -3.01
CA GLU A 46 1.47 -4.41 -1.93
C GLU A 46 -0.07 -4.46 -2.01
N TYR A 47 -0.70 -3.31 -2.20
CA TYR A 47 -2.16 -3.23 -2.36
C TYR A 47 -2.68 -4.04 -3.55
N ASN A 48 -1.96 -4.05 -4.67
CA ASN A 48 -2.36 -4.81 -5.85
C ASN A 48 -2.49 -6.31 -5.54
N VAL A 49 -1.71 -6.83 -4.60
CA VAL A 49 -1.83 -8.22 -4.12
C VAL A 49 -3.13 -8.42 -3.34
N ALA A 50 -3.42 -7.56 -2.35
CA ALA A 50 -4.67 -7.62 -1.58
C ALA A 50 -5.90 -7.55 -2.50
N ARG A 51 -5.91 -6.58 -3.44
CA ARG A 51 -6.99 -6.41 -4.41
C ARG A 51 -7.13 -7.63 -5.33
N GLY A 52 -6.03 -8.16 -5.84
CA GLY A 52 -6.01 -9.35 -6.68
C GLY A 52 -6.58 -10.56 -5.95
N LEU A 53 -6.13 -10.82 -4.73
CA LEU A 53 -6.64 -11.91 -3.88
C LEU A 53 -8.13 -11.74 -3.59
N ARG A 54 -8.58 -10.52 -3.32
CA ARG A 54 -9.99 -10.24 -3.11
C ARG A 54 -10.83 -10.48 -4.36
N ARG A 55 -10.43 -9.89 -5.49
CA ARG A 55 -11.24 -9.90 -6.73
C ARG A 55 -11.23 -11.24 -7.46
N CYS A 56 -10.08 -11.92 -7.46
CA CYS A 56 -9.93 -13.17 -8.21
C CYS A 56 -10.29 -14.41 -7.39
N PHE A 57 -10.09 -14.37 -6.06
CA PHE A 57 -10.23 -15.55 -5.21
C PHE A 57 -11.25 -15.38 -4.06
N GLY A 58 -11.88 -14.21 -3.93
CA GLY A 58 -12.88 -13.95 -2.89
C GLY A 58 -12.31 -13.96 -1.47
N MET A 59 -10.99 -13.78 -1.30
CA MET A 59 -10.35 -13.77 0.00
C MET A 59 -10.74 -12.53 0.81
N ARG A 60 -10.69 -12.64 2.13
CA ARG A 60 -10.88 -11.51 3.07
C ARG A 60 -9.54 -10.79 3.20
N THR A 61 -9.42 -9.68 2.51
CA THR A 61 -8.17 -8.90 2.46
C THR A 61 -8.35 -7.52 3.06
N GLY A 62 -7.26 -6.98 3.62
CA GLY A 62 -7.20 -5.63 4.15
C GLY A 62 -5.88 -4.95 3.83
N VAL A 63 -5.81 -3.66 4.09
CA VAL A 63 -4.58 -2.87 3.92
C VAL A 63 -4.21 -2.14 5.19
N VAL A 64 -2.92 -2.19 5.53
CA VAL A 64 -2.30 -1.33 6.54
C VAL A 64 -1.53 -0.24 5.78
N THR A 65 -2.02 0.98 5.85
CA THR A 65 -1.45 2.14 5.18
C THR A 65 -1.78 3.41 5.95
N ALA A 66 -1.30 4.57 5.48
CA ALA A 66 -1.67 5.86 6.05
C ALA A 66 -1.98 6.86 4.95
N PHE A 67 -3.01 7.68 5.17
CA PHE A 67 -3.41 8.76 4.28
C PHE A 67 -3.46 10.10 5.01
N ALA A 68 -3.15 11.18 4.29
CA ALA A 68 -3.49 12.52 4.71
C ALA A 68 -5.01 12.69 4.63
N GLU A 69 -5.62 13.22 5.68
CA GLU A 69 -7.06 13.41 5.84
C GLU A 69 -7.55 14.58 4.99
N ASN A 70 -7.77 14.30 3.70
CA ASN A 70 -8.26 15.24 2.70
C ASN A 70 -9.00 14.52 1.57
N GLU A 71 -9.58 15.27 0.62
CA GLU A 71 -10.37 14.74 -0.49
C GLU A 71 -9.61 13.71 -1.36
N VAL A 72 -8.29 13.83 -1.48
CA VAL A 72 -7.48 12.85 -2.22
C VAL A 72 -7.37 11.53 -1.43
N GLY A 73 -7.22 11.61 -0.11
CA GLY A 73 -7.24 10.44 0.77
C GLY A 73 -8.59 9.72 0.75
N TYR A 74 -9.69 10.46 0.82
CA TYR A 74 -11.04 9.90 0.74
C TYR A 74 -11.34 9.29 -0.63
N LEU A 75 -10.86 9.89 -1.72
CA LEU A 75 -10.96 9.28 -3.05
C LEU A 75 -10.18 7.96 -3.12
N LEU A 76 -8.99 7.89 -2.53
CA LEU A 76 -8.21 6.64 -2.46
C LEU A 76 -8.95 5.56 -1.68
N GLU A 77 -9.53 5.90 -0.53
CA GLU A 77 -10.33 4.96 0.25
C GLU A 77 -11.54 4.44 -0.54
N ASP A 78 -12.28 5.32 -1.21
CA ASP A 78 -13.42 4.92 -2.05
C ASP A 78 -13.01 3.93 -3.14
N LEU A 79 -11.91 4.21 -3.84
CA LEU A 79 -11.37 3.31 -4.86
C LEU A 79 -10.94 1.95 -4.29
N ILE A 80 -10.34 1.91 -3.08
CA ILE A 80 -9.99 0.68 -2.37
C ILE A 80 -11.25 -0.12 -2.03
N LEU A 81 -12.28 0.55 -1.50
CA LEU A 81 -13.58 -0.06 -1.18
C LEU A 81 -14.26 -0.65 -2.42
N GLN A 82 -14.18 0.01 -3.58
CA GLN A 82 -14.64 -0.54 -4.87
C GLN A 82 -13.89 -1.82 -5.26
N GLY A 83 -12.62 -1.96 -4.84
CA GLY A 83 -11.83 -3.19 -4.93
C GLY A 83 -12.30 -4.30 -3.97
N GLY A 84 -13.12 -3.95 -2.96
CA GLY A 84 -13.62 -4.86 -1.94
C GLY A 84 -12.59 -5.20 -0.85
N VAL A 85 -11.54 -4.42 -0.73
CA VAL A 85 -10.50 -4.56 0.29
C VAL A 85 -10.90 -3.77 1.54
N ASP A 86 -10.69 -4.33 2.72
CA ASP A 86 -11.02 -3.72 4.02
C ASP A 86 -10.07 -2.54 4.31
N THR A 87 -10.66 -1.38 4.66
CA THR A 87 -9.94 -0.11 4.93
C THR A 87 -9.85 0.20 6.42
N SER A 88 -10.37 -0.67 7.30
CA SER A 88 -10.44 -0.40 8.74
C SER A 88 -9.09 -0.22 9.44
N LEU A 89 -8.00 -0.57 8.79
CA LEU A 89 -6.62 -0.44 9.30
C LEU A 89 -5.86 0.75 8.68
N ILE A 90 -6.56 1.64 7.99
CA ILE A 90 -5.98 2.88 7.46
C ILE A 90 -5.77 3.87 8.62
N ARG A 91 -4.57 4.40 8.75
CA ARG A 91 -4.27 5.51 9.65
C ARG A 91 -4.50 6.84 8.94
N TRP A 92 -5.39 7.65 9.46
CA TRP A 92 -5.64 8.99 8.99
C TRP A 92 -4.73 9.99 9.72
N VAL A 93 -4.05 10.84 8.95
CA VAL A 93 -3.12 11.85 9.48
C VAL A 93 -3.70 13.23 9.16
N PRO A 94 -3.87 14.13 10.16
CA PRO A 94 -4.42 15.46 9.95
C PRO A 94 -3.66 16.21 8.85
N PHE A 95 -4.41 16.80 7.92
CA PHE A 95 -3.87 17.54 6.79
C PHE A 95 -3.71 19.03 7.15
N ASP A 96 -2.58 19.64 6.80
CA ASP A 96 -2.25 21.03 7.12
C ASP A 96 -2.85 22.07 6.15
N GLY A 97 -3.72 21.65 5.24
CA GLY A 97 -4.37 22.49 4.24
C GLY A 97 -3.54 22.77 2.97
N ILE A 98 -2.23 22.52 2.99
CA ILE A 98 -1.32 22.84 1.87
C ILE A 98 -0.35 21.70 1.52
N GLY A 99 -0.33 20.61 2.27
CA GLY A 99 0.55 19.45 2.01
C GLY A 99 2.03 19.70 2.30
N ARG A 100 2.36 20.62 3.20
CA ARG A 100 3.75 20.87 3.59
C ARG A 100 4.29 19.76 4.48
N SER A 101 3.49 19.32 5.43
CA SER A 101 3.86 18.31 6.43
C SER A 101 3.50 16.89 5.98
N VAL A 102 2.33 16.71 5.35
CA VAL A 102 1.82 15.41 4.95
C VAL A 102 1.03 15.49 3.66
N ARG A 103 1.18 14.46 2.80
CA ARG A 103 0.47 14.35 1.52
C ARG A 103 0.04 12.91 1.25
N ASN A 104 -0.85 12.73 0.29
CA ASN A 104 -1.10 11.46 -0.37
C ASN A 104 -0.23 11.35 -1.63
N GLY A 105 0.32 10.18 -1.89
CA GLY A 105 1.19 9.95 -3.02
C GLY A 105 0.45 10.02 -4.36
N LEU A 106 1.07 10.61 -5.37
CA LEU A 106 0.58 10.66 -6.73
C LEU A 106 1.52 9.90 -7.66
N ASN A 107 0.94 9.24 -8.67
CA ASN A 107 1.70 8.55 -9.70
C ASN A 107 1.08 8.76 -11.07
N PHE A 108 1.69 9.57 -11.90
CA PHE A 108 1.31 9.75 -13.29
C PHE A 108 1.90 8.62 -14.12
N VAL A 109 1.07 7.91 -14.88
CA VAL A 109 1.50 6.75 -15.68
C VAL A 109 1.05 6.89 -17.12
N GLU A 110 2.02 7.07 -18.00
CA GLU A 110 1.82 7.08 -19.45
C GLU A 110 2.12 5.69 -20.01
N ARG A 111 1.18 5.11 -20.70
CA ARG A 111 1.33 3.78 -21.32
C ARG A 111 2.33 3.81 -22.46
N GLY A 112 3.09 2.74 -22.62
CA GLY A 112 3.85 2.50 -23.84
C GLY A 112 2.92 2.24 -25.03
N TYR A 113 3.31 2.73 -26.21
CA TYR A 113 2.54 2.53 -27.42
C TYR A 113 3.46 2.44 -28.64
N GLY A 114 3.50 1.30 -29.30
CA GLY A 114 4.43 1.04 -30.40
C GLY A 114 5.89 1.21 -29.96
N ILE A 115 6.62 2.07 -30.62
CA ILE A 115 8.03 2.40 -30.31
C ILE A 115 8.17 3.33 -29.09
N ARG A 116 7.06 3.90 -28.59
CA ARG A 116 7.05 4.77 -27.43
C ARG A 116 7.09 3.96 -26.16
N GLY A 117 8.15 4.10 -25.35
CA GLY A 117 8.23 3.52 -24.03
C GLY A 117 7.17 4.08 -23.07
N ALA A 118 6.81 3.30 -22.04
CA ALA A 118 6.00 3.79 -20.93
C ALA A 118 6.79 4.82 -20.10
N VAL A 119 6.08 5.82 -19.56
CA VAL A 119 6.65 6.84 -18.68
C VAL A 119 5.88 6.85 -17.36
N SER A 120 6.59 6.90 -16.25
CA SER A 120 5.99 7.05 -14.92
C SER A 120 6.68 8.19 -14.18
N THR A 121 5.85 9.05 -13.58
CA THR A 121 6.31 10.14 -12.71
C THR A 121 5.60 10.01 -11.37
N SER A 122 6.35 9.64 -10.33
CA SER A 122 5.83 9.54 -8.96
C SER A 122 6.16 10.80 -8.19
N ASP A 123 5.16 11.38 -7.54
CA ASP A 123 5.29 12.43 -6.54
C ASP A 123 4.89 11.87 -5.18
N ARG A 124 5.91 11.41 -4.43
CA ARG A 124 5.72 10.67 -3.18
C ARG A 124 6.55 11.22 -2.01
N GLY A 125 6.97 12.46 -2.08
CA GLY A 125 7.64 13.12 -0.96
C GLY A 125 6.66 13.42 0.18
N ASN A 126 7.05 13.19 1.44
CA ASN A 126 6.26 13.47 2.65
C ASN A 126 4.87 12.80 2.67
N THR A 127 4.74 11.61 2.06
CA THR A 127 3.46 10.88 2.14
C THR A 127 3.20 10.40 3.55
N ALA A 128 1.92 10.33 3.96
CA ALA A 128 1.53 9.89 5.29
C ALA A 128 2.14 8.52 5.64
N ILE A 129 2.10 7.58 4.69
CA ILE A 129 2.63 6.23 4.89
C ILE A 129 4.16 6.20 5.03
N SER A 130 4.90 7.08 4.34
CA SER A 130 6.36 7.15 4.45
C SER A 130 6.85 7.73 5.79
N GLN A 131 5.94 8.31 6.56
CA GLN A 131 6.21 8.92 7.86
C GLN A 131 5.77 8.06 9.04
N LEU A 132 5.16 6.89 8.81
CA LEU A 132 4.86 5.94 9.87
C LEU A 132 6.16 5.54 10.59
N LYS A 133 6.06 5.44 11.91
CA LYS A 133 7.17 5.05 12.80
C LYS A 133 6.84 3.76 13.51
N PRO A 134 7.84 3.01 13.98
CA PRO A 134 7.62 1.91 14.93
C PRO A 134 6.75 2.35 16.10
N GLY A 135 5.76 1.53 16.46
CA GLY A 135 4.76 1.83 17.48
C GLY A 135 3.52 2.58 17.00
N ASP A 136 3.48 3.06 15.76
CA ASP A 136 2.30 3.74 15.21
C ASP A 136 1.16 2.78 14.85
N VAL A 137 1.45 1.49 14.70
CA VAL A 137 0.50 0.43 14.35
C VAL A 137 0.46 -0.60 15.47
N ASP A 138 -0.73 -0.92 15.96
CA ASP A 138 -0.94 -1.96 16.96
C ASP A 138 -0.94 -3.35 16.31
N TRP A 139 0.26 -3.90 16.13
CA TRP A 139 0.45 -5.22 15.53
C TRP A 139 -0.09 -6.36 16.41
N ASP A 140 -0.08 -6.20 17.72
CA ASP A 140 -0.64 -7.21 18.64
C ASP A 140 -2.16 -7.28 18.50
N TYR A 141 -2.83 -6.15 18.29
CA TYR A 141 -4.25 -6.13 17.95
C TYR A 141 -4.52 -6.78 16.58
N ILE A 142 -3.74 -6.42 15.55
CA ILE A 142 -3.94 -6.92 14.18
C ILE A 142 -3.70 -8.42 14.09
N PHE A 143 -2.54 -8.91 14.54
CA PHE A 143 -2.19 -10.32 14.39
C PHE A 143 -2.75 -11.20 15.52
N GLY A 144 -2.84 -10.66 16.74
CA GLY A 144 -3.31 -11.40 17.92
C GLY A 144 -4.82 -11.41 18.04
N THR A 145 -5.44 -10.22 18.05
CA THR A 145 -6.88 -10.09 18.31
C THR A 145 -7.73 -10.32 17.05
N LEU A 146 -7.46 -9.60 15.96
CA LEU A 146 -8.21 -9.79 14.71
C LEU A 146 -7.84 -11.10 14.02
N GLY A 147 -6.59 -11.50 14.10
CA GLY A 147 -6.09 -12.67 13.41
C GLY A 147 -5.89 -12.44 11.90
N VAL A 148 -4.70 -12.77 11.44
CA VAL A 148 -4.28 -12.66 10.04
C VAL A 148 -3.52 -13.92 9.65
N ARG A 149 -3.84 -14.51 8.50
CA ARG A 149 -3.19 -15.72 8.01
C ARG A 149 -1.92 -15.40 7.21
N TRP A 150 -1.90 -14.26 6.50
CA TRP A 150 -0.81 -13.86 5.63
C TRP A 150 -0.59 -12.35 5.67
N LEU A 151 0.65 -11.93 5.87
CA LEU A 151 1.12 -10.56 5.71
C LEU A 151 1.91 -10.46 4.40
N HIS A 152 1.54 -9.52 3.53
CA HIS A 152 2.32 -9.16 2.35
C HIS A 152 2.89 -7.75 2.49
N THR A 153 4.19 -7.59 2.16
CA THR A 153 4.86 -6.28 2.10
C THR A 153 6.00 -6.34 1.09
N GLY A 154 6.71 -5.25 0.87
CA GLY A 154 7.74 -5.24 -0.16
C GLY A 154 8.78 -4.13 -0.06
N GLY A 155 9.79 -4.25 -0.94
CA GLY A 155 10.95 -3.39 -0.98
C GLY A 155 10.66 -1.96 -1.46
N ILE A 156 9.54 -1.70 -2.12
CA ILE A 156 9.15 -0.33 -2.46
C ILE A 156 8.77 0.43 -1.19
N TYR A 157 7.88 -0.13 -0.37
CA TYR A 157 7.50 0.53 0.87
C TYR A 157 8.68 0.65 1.83
N ALA A 158 9.43 -0.43 2.05
CA ALA A 158 10.59 -0.42 2.94
C ALA A 158 11.64 0.65 2.55
N ALA A 159 11.74 0.99 1.27
CA ALA A 159 12.72 1.96 0.76
C ALA A 159 12.24 3.42 0.77
N LEU A 160 11.01 3.72 1.24
CA LEU A 160 10.51 5.10 1.26
C LEU A 160 11.20 5.95 2.32
N SER A 161 11.57 5.35 3.44
CA SER A 161 12.30 6.01 4.52
C SER A 161 12.91 4.98 5.49
N GLU A 162 13.83 5.41 6.33
CA GLU A 162 14.37 4.57 7.42
C GLU A 162 13.24 4.08 8.36
N ASN A 163 12.27 4.94 8.65
CA ASN A 163 11.11 4.57 9.45
C ASN A 163 10.27 3.50 8.77
N SER A 164 10.04 3.58 7.46
CA SER A 164 9.29 2.57 6.71
C SER A 164 9.96 1.20 6.80
N ALA A 165 11.29 1.14 6.67
CA ALA A 165 12.06 -0.10 6.85
C ALA A 165 11.90 -0.66 8.28
N ALA A 166 11.96 0.21 9.30
CA ALA A 166 11.79 -0.17 10.69
C ALA A 166 10.37 -0.68 10.98
N VAL A 167 9.32 -0.04 10.43
CA VAL A 167 7.92 -0.50 10.53
C VAL A 167 7.73 -1.87 9.86
N VAL A 168 8.33 -2.10 8.69
CA VAL A 168 8.30 -3.43 8.04
C VAL A 168 8.93 -4.49 8.93
N LEU A 169 10.09 -4.19 9.53
CA LEU A 169 10.75 -5.13 10.43
C LEU A 169 9.93 -5.43 11.69
N GLU A 170 9.27 -4.42 12.25
CA GLU A 170 8.34 -4.56 13.38
C GLU A 170 7.15 -5.46 13.01
N ALA A 171 6.50 -5.18 11.86
CA ALA A 171 5.38 -5.97 11.36
C ALA A 171 5.75 -7.45 11.13
N VAL A 172 6.89 -7.70 10.50
CA VAL A 172 7.39 -9.08 10.24
C VAL A 172 7.67 -9.83 11.53
N LYS A 173 8.29 -9.17 12.54
CA LYS A 173 8.53 -9.78 13.84
C LYS A 173 7.21 -10.11 14.56
N ALA A 174 6.26 -9.20 14.54
CA ALA A 174 4.95 -9.43 15.14
C ALA A 174 4.17 -10.53 14.39
N ALA A 175 4.16 -10.53 13.06
CA ALA A 175 3.55 -11.59 12.25
C ALA A 175 4.12 -12.98 12.64
N LYS A 176 5.44 -13.08 12.74
CA LYS A 176 6.10 -14.33 13.18
C LYS A 176 5.69 -14.76 14.60
N LYS A 177 5.58 -13.81 15.55
CA LYS A 177 5.13 -14.07 16.93
C LYS A 177 3.77 -14.75 16.97
N TYR A 178 2.85 -14.35 16.06
CA TYR A 178 1.49 -14.87 16.00
C TYR A 178 1.26 -15.98 14.97
N GLY A 179 2.32 -16.51 14.34
CA GLY A 179 2.21 -17.59 13.36
C GLY A 179 1.58 -17.16 12.02
N THR A 180 1.59 -15.87 11.74
CA THR A 180 1.18 -15.34 10.43
C THR A 180 2.30 -15.55 9.42
N VAL A 181 1.97 -16.10 8.24
CA VAL A 181 2.93 -16.25 7.14
C VAL A 181 3.28 -14.87 6.57
N VAL A 182 4.53 -14.68 6.18
CA VAL A 182 5.00 -13.43 5.59
C VAL A 182 5.50 -13.69 4.17
N SER A 183 5.04 -12.88 3.23
CA SER A 183 5.64 -12.76 1.90
C SER A 183 6.22 -11.36 1.70
N TYR A 184 7.40 -11.32 1.08
CA TYR A 184 8.10 -10.09 0.81
C TYR A 184 8.48 -10.03 -0.67
N ASP A 185 7.95 -9.04 -1.39
CA ASP A 185 8.36 -8.77 -2.77
C ASP A 185 9.59 -7.86 -2.76
N LEU A 186 10.72 -8.35 -3.28
CA LEU A 186 11.94 -7.56 -3.36
C LEU A 186 11.75 -6.28 -4.15
N ASN A 187 11.02 -6.31 -5.24
CA ASN A 187 10.53 -5.18 -6.06
C ASN A 187 11.52 -3.99 -6.11
N TYR A 188 12.77 -4.31 -6.44
CA TYR A 188 13.87 -3.37 -6.38
C TYR A 188 13.66 -2.16 -7.31
N ARG A 189 13.88 -0.97 -6.78
CA ARG A 189 13.90 0.29 -7.52
C ARG A 189 15.15 1.06 -7.18
N ALA A 190 16.08 1.16 -8.14
CA ALA A 190 17.35 1.87 -7.95
C ALA A 190 17.17 3.32 -7.46
N SER A 191 16.06 3.98 -7.84
CA SER A 191 15.75 5.35 -7.40
C SER A 191 15.43 5.47 -5.92
N LEU A 192 14.99 4.38 -5.27
CA LEU A 192 14.63 4.35 -3.84
C LEU A 192 15.75 3.81 -2.97
N TRP A 193 16.59 2.93 -3.51
CA TRP A 193 17.66 2.26 -2.79
C TRP A 193 19.05 2.89 -3.04
N LYS A 194 19.10 4.18 -3.39
CA LYS A 194 20.37 4.90 -3.47
C LYS A 194 20.85 5.21 -2.06
N GLY A 195 21.88 4.50 -1.66
CA GLY A 195 22.71 4.76 -0.49
C GLY A 195 24.09 5.17 -0.94
#